data_c179db4c782b45098f97f1ad05ce7c93
#
_entry.id   c179db4c782b45098f97f1ad05ce7c93
#
_cell.length_a   1.000
_cell.length_b   1.000
_cell.length_c   1.000
_cell.angle_alpha   90.00
_cell.angle_beta   90.00
_cell.angle_gamma   90.00
#
_symmetry.space_group_name_H-M   'P 1'
#
loop_
_entity.id
_entity.type
_entity.pdbx_description
1 polymer ?
#
loop_
_entity_poly.entity_id
_entity_poly.type
_entity_poly.pdbx_seq_one_letter_code
_entity_poly.pdbx_strand_id
1 'polypeptide(L)'
;MSVIIVGGGMTGATLALAISHLTQGQLPVHLVEAVAPEASNHPGFDARAIALAQGTCQQLARIGIWQAIADRATAIGTVHVSDRGHAGFVTLEAQDYRIDALGQVVELHDVGLRLFRLLQDAPGVTLHCPARVASVSRSEASVSVKLENGTVLD
;
A
#
# COMPACT_ATOMS: atom_id res chain seq x y z
N MET A 1 -15.08 15.61 -10.21
CA MET A 1 -14.70 14.21 -10.39
C MET A 1 -13.74 13.85 -9.29
N SER A 2 -14.01 12.80 -8.53
CA SER A 2 -13.19 12.29 -7.43
C SER A 2 -12.92 10.79 -7.63
N VAL A 3 -11.96 10.24 -6.90
CA VAL A 3 -11.70 8.81 -6.84
C VAL A 3 -12.07 8.31 -5.46
N ILE A 4 -12.85 7.24 -5.38
CA ILE A 4 -13.21 6.61 -4.12
C ILE A 4 -12.51 5.25 -4.05
N ILE A 5 -11.67 5.06 -3.04
CA ILE A 5 -10.94 3.81 -2.78
C ILE A 5 -11.52 3.18 -1.51
N VAL A 6 -11.96 1.93 -1.60
CA VAL A 6 -12.48 1.19 -0.46
C VAL A 6 -11.45 0.13 -0.04
N GLY A 7 -10.98 0.25 1.19
CA GLY A 7 -9.91 -0.55 1.76
C GLY A 7 -8.58 0.20 1.79
N GLY A 8 -8.12 0.55 2.99
CA GLY A 8 -6.88 1.28 3.26
C GLY A 8 -5.67 0.38 3.56
N GLY A 9 -5.73 -0.89 3.22
CA GLY A 9 -4.57 -1.79 3.29
C GLY A 9 -3.45 -1.38 2.34
N MET A 10 -2.40 -2.18 2.25
CA MET A 10 -1.19 -1.85 1.45
C MET A 10 -1.51 -1.33 0.04
N THR A 11 -2.42 -1.99 -0.67
CA THR A 11 -2.79 -1.64 -2.05
C THR A 11 -3.55 -0.32 -2.13
N GLY A 12 -4.61 -0.15 -1.33
CA GLY A 12 -5.45 1.05 -1.38
C GLY A 12 -4.73 2.29 -0.86
N ALA A 13 -3.96 2.16 0.22
CA ALA A 13 -3.13 3.25 0.74
C ALA A 13 -2.07 3.69 -0.29
N THR A 14 -1.37 2.73 -0.91
CA THR A 14 -0.38 3.03 -1.96
C THR A 14 -1.03 3.70 -3.18
N LEU A 15 -2.21 3.24 -3.61
CA LEU A 15 -2.93 3.85 -4.73
C LEU A 15 -3.35 5.29 -4.42
N ALA A 16 -3.89 5.56 -3.22
CA ALA A 16 -4.27 6.90 -2.81
C ALA A 16 -3.08 7.86 -2.81
N LEU A 17 -1.95 7.43 -2.23
CA LEU A 17 -0.71 8.20 -2.21
C LEU A 17 -0.13 8.42 -3.61
N ALA A 18 -0.19 7.41 -4.48
CA ALA A 18 0.26 7.54 -5.86
C ALA A 18 -0.56 8.57 -6.64
N ILE A 19 -1.89 8.54 -6.52
CA ILE A 19 -2.77 9.53 -7.16
C ILE A 19 -2.46 10.93 -6.63
N SER A 20 -2.38 11.09 -5.31
CA SER A 20 -2.03 12.37 -4.69
C SER A 20 -0.70 12.91 -5.24
N HIS A 21 0.34 12.09 -5.25
CA HIS A 21 1.67 12.47 -5.72
C HIS A 21 1.68 12.85 -7.21
N LEU A 22 1.12 11.98 -8.07
CA LEU A 22 1.16 12.17 -9.53
C LEU A 22 0.28 13.32 -10.00
N THR A 23 -0.80 13.62 -9.29
CA THR A 23 -1.70 14.73 -9.62
C THR A 23 -1.41 15.98 -8.81
N GLN A 24 -0.41 15.96 -7.93
CA GLN A 24 -0.10 17.05 -6.99
C GLN A 24 -1.33 17.47 -6.18
N GLY A 25 -2.16 16.49 -5.79
CA GLY A 25 -3.40 16.70 -5.05
C GLY A 25 -4.56 17.30 -5.86
N GLN A 26 -4.44 17.49 -7.17
CA GLN A 26 -5.50 18.09 -8.00
C GLN A 26 -6.69 17.16 -8.22
N LEU A 27 -6.47 15.83 -8.16
CA LEU A 27 -7.55 14.85 -8.22
C LEU A 27 -7.94 14.43 -6.80
N PRO A 28 -9.14 14.80 -6.30
CA PRO A 28 -9.59 14.41 -4.98
C PRO A 28 -9.73 12.91 -4.84
N VAL A 29 -9.21 12.36 -3.74
CA VAL A 29 -9.28 10.95 -3.39
C VAL A 29 -9.97 10.80 -2.04
N HIS A 30 -11.00 9.96 -1.97
CA HIS A 30 -11.60 9.50 -0.73
C HIS A 30 -11.14 8.07 -0.47
N LEU A 31 -10.38 7.85 0.60
CA LEU A 31 -9.97 6.51 1.05
C LEU A 31 -10.81 6.11 2.26
N VAL A 32 -11.56 5.02 2.12
CA VAL A 32 -12.41 4.49 3.19
C VAL A 32 -11.76 3.25 3.77
N GLU A 33 -11.47 3.28 5.09
CA GLU A 33 -10.88 2.14 5.80
C GLU A 33 -11.67 1.86 7.10
N ALA A 34 -11.99 0.59 7.28
CA ALA A 34 -12.85 0.15 8.38
C ALA A 34 -12.12 0.05 9.73
N VAL A 35 -10.81 -0.18 9.69
CA VAL A 35 -10.00 -0.46 10.89
C VAL A 35 -8.82 0.49 10.95
N ALA A 36 -8.64 1.14 12.09
CA ALA A 36 -7.47 2.02 12.29
C ALA A 36 -6.17 1.20 12.30
N PRO A 37 -5.06 1.73 11.75
CA PRO A 37 -3.80 0.99 11.61
C PRO A 37 -3.17 0.60 12.94
N GLU A 38 -3.45 1.33 14.01
CA GLU A 38 -2.99 1.03 15.39
C GLU A 38 -3.73 -0.15 16.01
N ALA A 39 -4.84 -0.59 15.43
CA ALA A 39 -5.58 -1.73 15.94
C ALA A 39 -4.78 -3.02 15.75
N SER A 40 -4.58 -3.77 16.82
CA SER A 40 -3.83 -5.03 16.82
C SER A 40 -4.40 -6.11 15.90
N ASN A 41 -5.64 -5.93 15.47
CA ASN A 41 -6.38 -6.86 14.60
C ASN A 41 -6.62 -6.30 13.20
N HIS A 42 -5.84 -5.31 12.74
CA HIS A 42 -5.99 -4.79 11.38
C HIS A 42 -5.69 -5.89 10.34
N PRO A 43 -6.66 -6.24 9.45
CA PRO A 43 -6.53 -7.41 8.58
C PRO A 43 -5.45 -7.28 7.50
N GLY A 44 -5.09 -6.06 7.13
CA GLY A 44 -4.08 -5.75 6.11
C GLY A 44 -2.71 -5.38 6.66
N PHE A 45 -2.61 -5.07 7.97
CA PHE A 45 -1.40 -4.60 8.62
C PHE A 45 -1.15 -5.34 9.93
N ASP A 46 -0.93 -6.64 9.82
CA ASP A 46 -0.59 -7.53 10.94
C ASP A 46 0.94 -7.70 11.10
N ALA A 47 1.35 -8.60 11.98
CA ALA A 47 2.74 -8.88 12.27
C ALA A 47 3.48 -9.69 11.18
N ARG A 48 2.88 -9.93 10.02
CA ARG A 48 3.55 -10.62 8.92
C ARG A 48 4.61 -9.72 8.28
N ALA A 49 5.71 -10.34 7.89
CA ALA A 49 6.69 -9.72 7.00
C ALA A 49 6.38 -10.10 5.54
N ILE A 50 6.59 -9.17 4.64
CA ILE A 50 6.47 -9.38 3.19
C ILE A 50 7.76 -8.99 2.49
N ALA A 51 8.03 -9.66 1.37
CA ALA A 51 9.12 -9.32 0.48
C ALA A 51 8.61 -8.40 -0.65
N LEU A 52 9.25 -7.27 -0.80
CA LEU A 52 9.05 -6.34 -1.92
C LEU A 52 10.20 -6.51 -2.91
N ALA A 53 9.89 -6.82 -4.16
CA ALA A 53 10.92 -6.88 -5.20
C ALA A 53 11.58 -5.51 -5.40
N GLN A 54 12.84 -5.50 -5.85
CA GLN A 54 13.59 -4.25 -6.08
C GLN A 54 12.84 -3.27 -6.99
N GLY A 55 12.19 -3.77 -8.05
CA GLY A 55 11.36 -2.93 -8.92
C GLY A 55 10.18 -2.28 -8.19
N THR A 56 9.56 -2.98 -7.24
CA THR A 56 8.50 -2.42 -6.40
C THR A 56 9.04 -1.32 -5.49
N CYS A 57 10.19 -1.52 -4.86
CA CYS A 57 10.85 -0.49 -4.04
C CYS A 57 11.14 0.77 -4.85
N GLN A 58 11.61 0.61 -6.11
CA GLN A 58 11.84 1.74 -7.02
C GLN A 58 10.54 2.49 -7.37
N GLN A 59 9.44 1.79 -7.62
CA GLN A 59 8.15 2.45 -7.87
C GLN A 59 7.65 3.19 -6.63
N LEU A 60 7.76 2.59 -5.45
CA LEU A 60 7.43 3.25 -4.19
C LEU A 60 8.29 4.50 -3.94
N ALA A 61 9.57 4.47 -4.36
CA ALA A 61 10.45 5.63 -4.27
C ALA A 61 10.00 6.78 -5.20
N ARG A 62 9.56 6.44 -6.42
CA ARG A 62 9.06 7.43 -7.40
C ARG A 62 7.83 8.19 -6.92
N ILE A 63 7.00 7.57 -6.10
CA ILE A 63 5.79 8.18 -5.54
C ILE A 63 5.97 8.66 -4.09
N GLY A 64 7.24 8.73 -3.62
CA GLY A 64 7.58 9.30 -2.32
C GLY A 64 7.29 8.42 -1.10
N ILE A 65 6.90 7.16 -1.29
CA ILE A 65 6.56 6.25 -0.18
C ILE A 65 7.80 5.57 0.40
N TRP A 66 8.74 5.15 -0.46
CA TRP A 66 9.87 4.32 -0.05
C TRP A 66 10.69 4.95 1.08
N GLN A 67 10.93 6.26 1.01
CA GLN A 67 11.70 7.00 2.01
C GLN A 67 11.10 6.92 3.43
N ALA A 68 9.80 6.75 3.51
CA ALA A 68 9.11 6.64 4.80
C ALA A 68 9.21 5.24 5.44
N ILE A 69 9.58 4.20 4.66
CA ILE A 69 9.61 2.81 5.14
C ILE A 69 10.99 2.15 5.05
N ALA A 70 11.93 2.75 4.33
CA ALA A 70 13.24 2.16 4.00
C ALA A 70 14.11 1.87 5.23
N ASP A 71 14.00 2.67 6.30
CA ASP A 71 14.77 2.50 7.54
C ASP A 71 14.39 1.24 8.34
N ARG A 72 13.25 0.62 8.02
CA ARG A 72 12.75 -0.63 8.60
C ARG A 72 12.82 -1.81 7.66
N ALA A 73 13.34 -1.60 6.46
CA ALA A 73 13.49 -2.64 5.46
C ALA A 73 14.80 -3.41 5.65
N THR A 74 14.75 -4.71 5.39
CA THR A 74 15.93 -5.58 5.37
C THR A 74 16.20 -6.06 3.96
N ALA A 75 17.40 -5.82 3.46
CA ALA A 75 17.80 -6.18 2.11
C ALA A 75 17.85 -7.70 1.87
N ILE A 76 17.34 -8.13 0.72
CA ILE A 76 17.47 -9.50 0.23
C ILE A 76 18.64 -9.53 -0.75
N GLY A 77 19.79 -10.03 -0.29
CA GLY A 77 20.99 -10.15 -1.13
C GLY A 77 20.99 -11.41 -1.99
N THR A 78 20.42 -12.50 -1.47
CA THR A 78 20.44 -13.81 -2.14
C THR A 78 19.06 -14.46 -2.03
N VAL A 79 18.62 -15.08 -3.12
CA VAL A 79 17.41 -15.92 -3.16
C VAL A 79 17.80 -17.30 -3.65
N HIS A 80 17.53 -18.31 -2.84
CA HIS A 80 17.70 -19.72 -3.19
C HIS A 80 16.35 -20.35 -3.49
N VAL A 81 16.20 -20.91 -4.67
CA VAL A 81 14.97 -21.58 -5.12
C VAL A 81 15.28 -23.06 -5.36
N SER A 82 14.53 -23.94 -4.71
CA SER A 82 14.59 -25.38 -4.90
C SER A 82 13.18 -25.95 -4.97
N ASP A 83 13.01 -27.07 -5.69
CA ASP A 83 11.74 -27.78 -5.76
C ASP A 83 11.82 -29.07 -4.94
N ARG A 84 10.82 -29.29 -4.09
CA ARG A 84 10.78 -30.45 -3.20
C ARG A 84 10.64 -31.75 -4.02
N GLY A 85 11.58 -32.64 -3.84
CA GLY A 85 11.59 -33.94 -4.53
C GLY A 85 12.28 -33.94 -5.90
N HIS A 86 12.82 -32.81 -6.33
CA HIS A 86 13.62 -32.70 -7.56
C HIS A 86 15.06 -32.27 -7.26
N ALA A 87 16.01 -32.84 -7.99
CA ALA A 87 17.44 -32.52 -7.83
C ALA A 87 17.81 -31.32 -8.68
N GLY A 88 17.31 -30.14 -8.30
CA GLY A 88 17.63 -28.90 -8.98
C GLY A 88 17.46 -27.71 -8.04
N PHE A 89 18.35 -26.74 -8.16
CA PHE A 89 18.21 -25.47 -7.46
C PHE A 89 18.76 -24.33 -8.31
N VAL A 90 18.27 -23.13 -8.04
CA VAL A 90 18.77 -21.88 -8.61
C VAL A 90 19.06 -20.92 -7.48
N THR A 91 20.21 -20.29 -7.51
CA THR A 91 20.57 -19.20 -6.61
C THR A 91 20.65 -17.91 -7.44
N LEU A 92 19.96 -16.86 -6.97
CA LEU A 92 20.04 -15.53 -7.52
C LEU A 92 20.78 -14.65 -6.50
N GLU A 93 21.81 -13.94 -6.95
CA GLU A 93 22.57 -13.02 -6.12
C GLU A 93 22.49 -11.61 -6.67
N ALA A 94 22.28 -10.61 -5.80
CA ALA A 94 22.13 -9.21 -6.19
C ALA A 94 23.36 -8.70 -6.97
N GLN A 95 24.55 -9.15 -6.57
CA GLN A 95 25.82 -8.77 -7.22
C GLN A 95 25.90 -9.20 -8.69
N ASP A 96 25.27 -10.31 -9.08
CA ASP A 96 25.26 -10.80 -10.47
C ASP A 96 24.50 -9.84 -11.39
N TYR A 97 23.54 -9.10 -10.83
CA TYR A 97 22.72 -8.10 -11.51
C TYR A 97 23.23 -6.66 -11.29
N ARG A 98 24.33 -6.48 -10.56
CA ARG A 98 24.90 -5.17 -10.21
C ARG A 98 23.89 -4.25 -9.51
N ILE A 99 23.11 -4.80 -8.60
CA ILE A 99 22.15 -4.09 -7.76
C ILE A 99 22.46 -4.34 -6.29
N ASP A 100 22.07 -3.43 -5.40
CA ASP A 100 22.36 -3.53 -3.97
C ASP A 100 21.55 -4.62 -3.28
N ALA A 101 20.35 -4.91 -3.81
CA ALA A 101 19.46 -5.93 -3.30
C ALA A 101 18.49 -6.43 -4.38
N LEU A 102 18.08 -7.69 -4.30
CA LEU A 102 17.03 -8.28 -5.14
C LEU A 102 15.63 -7.79 -4.73
N GLY A 103 15.51 -7.35 -3.49
CA GLY A 103 14.31 -6.85 -2.88
C GLY A 103 14.54 -6.47 -1.42
N GLN A 104 13.45 -6.17 -0.73
CA GLN A 104 13.47 -5.77 0.67
C GLN A 104 12.36 -6.50 1.44
N VAL A 105 12.65 -6.93 2.66
CA VAL A 105 11.63 -7.44 3.59
C VAL A 105 11.18 -6.30 4.50
N VAL A 106 9.87 -6.16 4.66
CA VAL A 106 9.24 -5.18 5.56
C VAL A 106 8.16 -5.83 6.40
N GLU A 107 7.94 -5.35 7.62
CA GLU A 107 6.82 -5.76 8.46
C GLU A 107 5.57 -4.95 8.11
N LEU A 108 4.43 -5.63 7.87
CA LEU A 108 3.19 -4.98 7.43
C LEU A 108 2.65 -4.00 8.47
N HIS A 109 2.76 -4.29 9.75
CA HIS A 109 2.31 -3.37 10.80
C HIS A 109 3.04 -2.03 10.76
N ASP A 110 4.37 -2.06 10.70
CA ASP A 110 5.20 -0.85 10.59
C ASP A 110 4.89 -0.06 9.32
N VAL A 111 4.74 -0.76 8.18
CA VAL A 111 4.36 -0.15 6.90
C VAL A 111 3.00 0.53 7.02
N GLY A 112 2.02 -0.14 7.62
CA GLY A 112 0.68 0.39 7.81
C GLY A 112 0.67 1.72 8.57
N LEU A 113 1.33 1.77 9.73
CA LEU A 113 1.43 2.98 10.53
C LEU A 113 2.05 4.15 9.74
N ARG A 114 3.07 3.88 8.93
CA ARG A 114 3.77 4.88 8.13
C ARG A 114 2.95 5.36 6.94
N LEU A 115 2.27 4.44 6.24
CA LEU A 115 1.37 4.79 5.14
C LEU A 115 0.22 5.67 5.62
N PHE A 116 -0.38 5.37 6.78
CA PHE A 116 -1.46 6.18 7.33
C PHE A 116 -1.00 7.58 7.74
N ARG A 117 0.22 7.74 8.26
CA ARG A 117 0.81 9.07 8.50
C ARG A 117 0.96 9.85 7.20
N LEU A 118 1.49 9.21 6.15
CA LEU A 118 1.60 9.85 4.83
C LEU A 118 0.22 10.26 4.28
N LEU A 119 -0.80 9.41 4.45
CA LEU A 119 -2.16 9.70 3.99
C LEU A 119 -2.81 10.90 4.69
N GLN A 120 -2.51 11.11 5.98
CA GLN A 120 -3.01 12.26 6.74
C GLN A 120 -2.51 13.60 6.18
N ASP A 121 -1.28 13.60 5.65
CA ASP A 121 -0.62 14.81 5.13
C ASP A 121 -0.68 14.89 3.59
N ALA A 122 -1.26 13.89 2.91
CA ALA A 122 -1.26 13.81 1.44
C ALA A 122 -2.24 14.80 0.82
N PRO A 123 -1.78 15.71 -0.05
CA PRO A 123 -2.65 16.66 -0.72
C PRO A 123 -3.77 15.98 -1.53
N GLY A 124 -4.99 16.47 -1.41
CA GLY A 124 -6.15 15.95 -2.13
C GLY A 124 -6.70 14.61 -1.62
N VAL A 125 -6.11 14.02 -0.57
CA VAL A 125 -6.62 12.79 0.05
C VAL A 125 -7.49 13.13 1.25
N THR A 126 -8.69 12.56 1.29
CA THR A 126 -9.58 12.56 2.46
C THR A 126 -9.66 11.13 3.00
N LEU A 127 -9.11 10.92 4.18
CA LEU A 127 -9.13 9.62 4.85
C LEU A 127 -10.37 9.50 5.72
N HIS A 128 -11.21 8.51 5.43
CA HIS A 128 -12.36 8.10 6.23
C HIS A 128 -11.99 6.83 7.00
N CYS A 129 -11.47 6.98 8.22
CA CYS A 129 -11.03 5.87 9.07
C CYS A 129 -11.24 6.21 10.56
N PRO A 130 -11.93 5.37 11.33
CA PRO A 130 -12.62 4.15 10.89
C PRO A 130 -13.95 4.47 10.20
N ALA A 131 -14.19 3.87 9.03
CA ALA A 131 -15.45 4.02 8.31
C ALA A 131 -15.75 2.78 7.47
N ARG A 132 -17.04 2.43 7.37
CA ARG A 132 -17.49 1.27 6.60
C ARG A 132 -18.45 1.70 5.50
N VAL A 133 -18.37 1.01 4.37
CA VAL A 133 -19.29 1.19 3.26
C VAL A 133 -20.58 0.42 3.57
N ALA A 134 -21.72 1.13 3.53
CA ALA A 134 -23.06 0.55 3.65
C ALA A 134 -23.59 0.11 2.28
N SER A 135 -23.42 0.92 1.24
CA SER A 135 -23.88 0.60 -0.11
C SER A 135 -23.10 1.35 -1.19
N VAL A 136 -23.11 0.80 -2.40
CA VAL A 136 -22.55 1.43 -3.60
C VAL A 136 -23.64 1.50 -4.66
N SER A 137 -23.92 2.69 -5.15
CA SER A 137 -24.86 2.94 -6.25
C SER A 137 -24.10 3.33 -7.51
N ARG A 138 -24.47 2.75 -8.64
CA ARG A 138 -23.86 3.02 -9.95
C ARG A 138 -24.90 3.45 -10.95
N SER A 139 -24.58 4.48 -11.71
CA SER A 139 -25.33 4.90 -12.88
C SER A 139 -24.41 4.95 -14.09
N GLU A 140 -24.91 5.30 -15.26
CA GLU A 140 -24.08 5.50 -16.45
C GLU A 140 -23.09 6.65 -16.30
N ALA A 141 -23.43 7.67 -15.49
CA ALA A 141 -22.65 8.90 -15.36
C ALA A 141 -21.80 8.98 -14.08
N SER A 142 -22.16 8.23 -13.03
CA SER A 142 -21.52 8.37 -11.72
C SER A 142 -21.58 7.11 -10.87
N VAL A 143 -20.72 7.08 -9.88
CA VAL A 143 -20.74 6.08 -8.78
C VAL A 143 -20.83 6.87 -7.48
N SER A 144 -21.75 6.51 -6.60
CA SER A 144 -21.80 7.04 -5.24
C SER A 144 -21.66 5.93 -4.19
N VAL A 145 -20.95 6.25 -3.11
CA VAL A 145 -20.70 5.34 -2.00
C VAL A 145 -21.30 5.92 -0.72
N LYS A 146 -22.22 5.17 -0.11
CA LYS A 146 -22.79 5.53 1.17
C LYS A 146 -22.07 4.81 2.29
N LEU A 147 -21.61 5.55 3.29
CA LEU A 147 -21.01 5.03 4.51
C LEU A 147 -22.08 4.71 5.56
N GLU A 148 -21.76 3.82 6.52
CA GLU A 148 -22.68 3.46 7.62
C GLU A 148 -23.08 4.65 8.50
N ASN A 149 -22.23 5.66 8.60
CA ASN A 149 -22.52 6.90 9.33
C ASN A 149 -23.43 7.88 8.57
N GLY A 150 -23.90 7.50 7.38
CA GLY A 150 -24.80 8.30 6.55
C GLY A 150 -24.10 9.23 5.54
N THR A 151 -22.79 9.37 5.61
CA THR A 151 -22.02 10.17 4.62
C THR A 151 -22.15 9.56 3.23
N VAL A 152 -22.34 10.38 2.21
CA VAL A 152 -22.35 9.98 0.80
C VAL A 152 -21.15 10.61 0.11
N LEU A 153 -20.40 9.79 -0.62
CA LEU A 153 -19.24 10.18 -1.43
C LEU A 153 -19.59 10.01 -2.91
N ASP A 154 -19.26 11.00 -3.75
CA ASP A 154 -19.56 11.03 -5.18
C ASP A 154 -18.30 11.33 -6.04
#